data_978f71cbbeb48b475464ebc40c0bccec
#
_entry.id   978f71cbbeb48b475464ebc40c0bccec
#
_cell.length_a   1.000
_cell.length_b   1.000
_cell.length_c   1.000
_cell.angle_alpha   90.00
_cell.angle_beta   90.00
_cell.angle_gamma   90.00
#
_symmetry.space_group_name_H-M   'P 1'
#
loop_
_entity.id
_entity.type
_entity.pdbx_description
1 polymer ?
#
loop_
_entity_poly.entity_id
_entity_poly.type
_entity_poly.pdbx_seq_one_letter_code
_entity_poly.pdbx_strand_id
1 'polypeptide(L)'
;MRSWRFLLTRRWVLFAVVVALLCYLAWWLGEWQFGRLEDRKQSNAVVRANEDRDPASVTDVLSVGRPVSEDDEWRRITATGTYDTANTVIVRYRTRDGAAGIDVVVQLVTADGTALLVDRGWMASDNQGTGPDDVPSPPSGEVTVEGWVRTDATGDSTTVEDHSTRAISSSEIGAAVGHPVFGGFVELDTEDGAPADGLLPVELPELNNGPHFFYGLQWWFFGLLAVAGFGYFAYDERRSQQRDQEPQRPEALAERKRRRAEKNAKKQAVKAAYQRAYEAERTQRARSMPPSTGSIEPDTNEAAGESRKAATRPNSSGSP
;
A
#
# COMPACT_ATOMS: atom_id res chain seq x y z
N MET A 1 23.31 -6.67 45.57
CA MET A 1 22.62 -7.48 44.52
C MET A 1 21.06 -7.41 44.57
N ARG A 2 20.43 -6.68 45.48
CA ARG A 2 18.95 -6.54 45.57
C ARG A 2 18.30 -5.60 44.52
N SER A 3 19.07 -4.76 43.87
CA SER A 3 18.59 -3.61 43.06
C SER A 3 17.90 -3.97 41.71
N TRP A 4 17.97 -5.22 41.24
CA TRP A 4 17.32 -5.66 39.98
C TRP A 4 16.17 -6.65 40.19
N ARG A 5 15.78 -6.93 41.43
CA ARG A 5 14.71 -7.91 41.76
C ARG A 5 13.33 -7.49 41.24
N PHE A 6 13.12 -6.20 40.97
CA PHE A 6 11.89 -5.71 40.37
C PHE A 6 11.62 -6.26 38.98
N LEU A 7 12.68 -6.60 38.22
CA LEU A 7 12.55 -7.23 36.89
C LEU A 7 11.84 -8.59 36.95
N LEU A 8 11.85 -9.27 38.11
CA LEU A 8 11.16 -10.54 38.32
C LEU A 8 9.70 -10.37 38.74
N THR A 9 9.20 -9.15 38.85
CA THR A 9 7.78 -8.91 39.15
C THR A 9 6.94 -9.23 37.91
N ARG A 10 5.69 -9.68 38.12
CA ARG A 10 4.76 -10.04 37.03
C ARG A 10 4.65 -8.94 35.96
N ARG A 11 4.63 -7.67 36.37
CA ARG A 11 4.58 -6.52 35.45
C ARG A 11 5.79 -6.45 34.54
N TRP A 12 6.99 -6.59 35.09
CA TRP A 12 8.24 -6.50 34.34
C TRP A 12 8.49 -7.73 33.47
N VAL A 13 8.11 -8.92 33.95
CA VAL A 13 8.16 -10.14 33.15
C VAL A 13 7.23 -10.04 31.95
N LEU A 14 5.97 -9.59 32.13
CA LEU A 14 5.05 -9.37 31.04
C LEU A 14 5.59 -8.32 30.04
N PHE A 15 6.16 -7.24 30.56
CA PHE A 15 6.77 -6.21 29.72
C PHE A 15 7.96 -6.76 28.91
N ALA A 16 8.83 -7.56 29.52
CA ALA A 16 9.94 -8.21 28.83
C ALA A 16 9.45 -9.19 27.76
N VAL A 17 8.39 -9.95 28.01
CA VAL A 17 7.77 -10.86 27.03
C VAL A 17 7.22 -10.06 25.85
N VAL A 18 6.50 -8.95 26.09
CA VAL A 18 5.98 -8.09 25.01
C VAL A 18 7.12 -7.52 24.17
N VAL A 19 8.19 -7.01 24.81
CA VAL A 19 9.36 -6.50 24.10
C VAL A 19 10.04 -7.60 23.28
N ALA A 20 10.18 -8.81 23.82
CA ALA A 20 10.76 -9.94 23.09
C ALA A 20 9.91 -10.32 21.87
N LEU A 21 8.58 -10.32 22.01
CA LEU A 21 7.67 -10.56 20.87
C LEU A 21 7.77 -9.46 19.81
N LEU A 22 7.86 -8.20 20.22
CA LEU A 22 8.05 -7.08 19.29
C LEU A 22 9.40 -7.16 18.56
N CYS A 23 10.47 -7.53 19.25
CA CYS A 23 11.79 -7.74 18.63
C CYS A 23 11.76 -8.90 17.63
N TYR A 24 11.11 -10.01 17.99
CA TYR A 24 10.95 -11.14 17.08
C TYR A 24 10.15 -10.76 15.83
N LEU A 25 9.03 -10.06 16.01
CA LEU A 25 8.20 -9.57 14.90
C LEU A 25 8.99 -8.59 14.00
N ALA A 26 9.72 -7.67 14.60
CA ALA A 26 10.56 -6.71 13.86
C ALA A 26 11.68 -7.41 13.08
N TRP A 27 12.32 -8.41 13.68
CA TRP A 27 13.32 -9.23 12.99
C TRP A 27 12.68 -9.98 11.83
N TRP A 28 11.57 -10.69 12.04
CA TRP A 28 10.88 -11.47 11.01
C TRP A 28 10.40 -10.61 9.84
N LEU A 29 9.82 -9.43 10.11
CA LEU A 29 9.40 -8.48 9.08
C LEU A 29 10.60 -7.90 8.31
N GLY A 30 11.72 -7.68 8.99
CA GLY A 30 12.97 -7.28 8.35
C GLY A 30 13.48 -8.32 7.37
N GLU A 31 13.58 -9.58 7.81
CA GLU A 31 13.99 -10.72 6.95
C GLU A 31 13.04 -10.89 5.76
N TRP A 32 11.73 -10.78 5.98
CA TRP A 32 10.76 -10.84 4.91
C TRP A 32 11.00 -9.74 3.85
N GLN A 33 11.30 -8.52 4.27
CA GLN A 33 11.62 -7.42 3.33
C GLN A 33 12.93 -7.67 2.58
N PHE A 34 13.95 -8.21 3.24
CA PHE A 34 15.20 -8.56 2.55
C PHE A 34 15.01 -9.72 1.57
N GLY A 35 14.17 -10.70 1.89
CA GLY A 35 13.77 -11.75 0.95
C GLY A 35 13.11 -11.15 -0.31
N ARG A 36 12.15 -10.23 -0.13
CA ARG A 36 11.53 -9.52 -1.26
C ARG A 36 12.52 -8.71 -2.10
N LEU A 37 13.53 -8.12 -1.45
CA LEU A 37 14.60 -7.42 -2.15
C LEU A 37 15.42 -8.37 -3.02
N GLU A 38 15.71 -9.55 -2.51
CA GLU A 38 16.52 -10.56 -3.25
C GLU A 38 15.74 -11.14 -4.43
N ASP A 39 14.45 -11.48 -4.24
CA ASP A 39 13.55 -11.91 -5.32
C ASP A 39 13.52 -10.85 -6.45
N ARG A 40 13.39 -9.57 -6.08
CA ARG A 40 13.37 -8.46 -7.04
C ARG A 40 14.69 -8.32 -7.79
N LYS A 41 15.82 -8.45 -7.09
CA LYS A 41 17.16 -8.40 -7.73
C LYS A 41 17.37 -9.56 -8.71
N GLN A 42 16.93 -10.75 -8.33
CA GLN A 42 17.03 -11.93 -9.17
C GLN A 42 16.19 -11.76 -10.44
N SER A 43 14.92 -11.35 -10.31
CA SER A 43 14.06 -11.05 -11.44
C SER A 43 14.67 -9.96 -12.35
N ASN A 44 15.15 -8.85 -11.76
CA ASN A 44 15.80 -7.78 -12.54
C ASN A 44 17.09 -8.26 -13.23
N ALA A 45 17.81 -9.21 -12.65
CA ALA A 45 19.02 -9.77 -13.27
C ALA A 45 18.69 -10.60 -14.52
N VAL A 46 17.62 -11.40 -14.48
CA VAL A 46 17.12 -12.15 -15.64
C VAL A 46 16.72 -11.19 -16.78
N VAL A 47 15.91 -10.16 -16.45
CA VAL A 47 15.48 -9.16 -17.44
C VAL A 47 16.70 -8.52 -18.11
N ARG A 48 17.65 -7.98 -17.34
CA ARG A 48 18.87 -7.36 -17.88
C ARG A 48 19.69 -8.30 -18.75
N ALA A 49 19.87 -9.54 -18.27
CA ALA A 49 20.63 -10.53 -19.03
C ALA A 49 19.97 -10.88 -20.37
N ASN A 50 18.63 -10.83 -20.44
CA ASN A 50 17.86 -11.14 -21.64
C ASN A 50 17.68 -9.93 -22.56
N GLU A 51 17.59 -8.71 -22.02
CA GLU A 51 17.49 -7.46 -22.77
C GLU A 51 18.72 -7.22 -23.66
N ASP A 52 19.93 -7.52 -23.14
CA ASP A 52 21.20 -7.32 -23.86
C ASP A 52 21.51 -8.40 -24.92
N ARG A 53 20.69 -9.47 -25.00
CA ARG A 53 20.92 -10.55 -25.98
C ARG A 53 20.29 -10.20 -27.33
N ASP A 54 20.98 -10.62 -28.43
CA ASP A 54 20.38 -10.55 -29.76
C ASP A 54 19.07 -11.35 -29.82
N PRO A 55 18.06 -10.92 -30.61
CA PRO A 55 16.82 -11.65 -30.78
C PRO A 55 17.08 -13.09 -31.26
N ALA A 56 16.41 -14.06 -30.66
CA ALA A 56 16.50 -15.47 -31.05
C ALA A 56 15.26 -15.88 -31.89
N SER A 57 15.36 -16.97 -32.64
CA SER A 57 14.16 -17.55 -33.26
C SER A 57 13.19 -18.05 -32.19
N VAL A 58 11.89 -17.92 -32.42
CA VAL A 58 10.85 -18.46 -31.52
C VAL A 58 11.06 -19.92 -31.20
N THR A 59 11.48 -20.74 -32.18
CA THR A 59 11.72 -22.18 -32.04
C THR A 59 12.93 -22.53 -31.21
N ASP A 60 13.85 -21.60 -31.02
CA ASP A 60 15.04 -21.81 -30.14
C ASP A 60 14.72 -21.57 -28.65
N VAL A 61 13.64 -20.83 -28.38
CA VAL A 61 13.27 -20.41 -27.02
C VAL A 61 11.98 -21.08 -26.56
N LEU A 62 10.95 -21.12 -27.39
CA LEU A 62 9.65 -21.65 -27.06
C LEU A 62 9.41 -23.04 -27.68
N SER A 63 8.58 -23.83 -27.02
CA SER A 63 8.18 -25.17 -27.50
C SER A 63 6.69 -25.39 -27.27
N VAL A 64 6.06 -26.16 -28.15
CA VAL A 64 4.62 -26.50 -28.03
C VAL A 64 4.38 -27.30 -26.74
N GLY A 65 3.38 -26.89 -25.94
CA GLY A 65 2.95 -27.58 -24.76
C GLY A 65 3.97 -27.60 -23.59
N ARG A 66 5.01 -26.77 -23.67
CA ARG A 66 6.00 -26.61 -22.61
C ARG A 66 5.92 -25.21 -22.02
N PRO A 67 5.87 -25.07 -20.69
CA PRO A 67 5.92 -23.74 -20.07
C PRO A 67 7.26 -23.06 -20.39
N VAL A 68 7.26 -21.75 -20.45
CA VAL A 68 8.47 -20.92 -20.58
C VAL A 68 9.35 -21.11 -19.34
N SER A 69 10.67 -21.24 -19.54
CA SER A 69 11.62 -21.21 -18.43
C SER A 69 11.68 -19.82 -17.81
N GLU A 70 11.81 -19.74 -16.48
CA GLU A 70 12.00 -18.46 -15.78
C GLU A 70 13.25 -17.70 -16.30
N ASP A 71 14.28 -18.41 -16.76
CA ASP A 71 15.49 -17.83 -17.34
C ASP A 71 15.26 -17.23 -18.74
N ASP A 72 14.19 -17.63 -19.45
CA ASP A 72 13.84 -17.15 -20.77
C ASP A 72 12.76 -16.05 -20.73
N GLU A 73 12.23 -15.72 -19.56
CA GLU A 73 11.33 -14.58 -19.43
C GLU A 73 12.03 -13.28 -19.82
N TRP A 74 11.34 -12.42 -20.58
CA TRP A 74 11.92 -11.21 -21.17
C TRP A 74 13.04 -11.45 -22.20
N ARG A 75 13.13 -12.65 -22.76
CA ARG A 75 14.01 -12.94 -23.89
C ARG A 75 13.41 -12.34 -25.15
N ARG A 76 14.20 -11.56 -25.92
CA ARG A 76 13.76 -11.08 -27.25
C ARG A 76 13.74 -12.22 -28.24
N ILE A 77 12.65 -12.35 -28.97
CA ILE A 77 12.52 -13.32 -30.06
C ILE A 77 11.99 -12.69 -31.30
N THR A 78 12.26 -13.37 -32.42
CA THR A 78 11.64 -13.09 -33.71
C THR A 78 10.82 -14.30 -34.16
N ALA A 79 9.68 -14.03 -34.79
CA ALA A 79 8.84 -15.06 -35.40
C ALA A 79 8.23 -14.49 -36.69
N THR A 80 8.11 -15.33 -37.74
CA THR A 80 7.47 -14.97 -39.01
C THR A 80 6.26 -15.85 -39.22
N GLY A 81 5.13 -15.26 -39.58
CA GLY A 81 3.87 -15.98 -39.78
C GLY A 81 2.75 -15.09 -40.29
N THR A 82 1.54 -15.58 -40.24
CA THR A 82 0.33 -14.84 -40.63
C THR A 82 -0.59 -14.74 -39.41
N TYR A 83 -1.13 -13.57 -39.14
CA TYR A 83 -2.07 -13.38 -38.04
C TYR A 83 -3.42 -14.04 -38.34
N ASP A 84 -3.90 -14.82 -37.38
CA ASP A 84 -5.26 -15.36 -37.36
C ASP A 84 -6.21 -14.37 -36.66
N THR A 85 -6.75 -13.45 -37.44
CA THR A 85 -7.63 -12.39 -36.94
C THR A 85 -8.99 -12.90 -36.44
N ALA A 86 -9.44 -14.05 -36.97
CA ALA A 86 -10.74 -14.65 -36.56
C ALA A 86 -10.72 -15.10 -35.10
N ASN A 87 -9.56 -15.37 -34.56
CA ASN A 87 -9.35 -15.85 -33.19
C ASN A 87 -8.63 -14.80 -32.33
N THR A 88 -8.87 -13.52 -32.57
CA THR A 88 -8.40 -12.43 -31.67
C THR A 88 -9.02 -12.56 -30.29
N VAL A 89 -8.21 -12.42 -29.24
CA VAL A 89 -8.63 -12.51 -27.82
C VAL A 89 -8.40 -11.18 -27.13
N ILE A 90 -9.41 -10.71 -26.43
CA ILE A 90 -9.37 -9.47 -25.65
C ILE A 90 -9.03 -9.78 -24.20
N VAL A 91 -7.92 -9.21 -23.70
CA VAL A 91 -7.55 -9.32 -22.28
C VAL A 91 -8.10 -8.11 -21.52
N ARG A 92 -9.09 -8.36 -20.67
CA ARG A 92 -9.85 -7.31 -19.99
C ARG A 92 -9.23 -6.87 -18.68
N TYR A 93 -9.70 -5.71 -18.19
CA TYR A 93 -9.31 -5.13 -16.91
C TYR A 93 -7.83 -4.77 -16.81
N ARG A 94 -7.28 -4.32 -17.95
CA ARG A 94 -5.94 -3.78 -18.00
C ARG A 94 -5.98 -2.30 -17.67
N THR A 95 -5.12 -1.85 -16.77
CA THR A 95 -5.05 -0.44 -16.36
C THR A 95 -3.67 0.11 -16.68
N ARG A 96 -3.63 1.25 -17.35
CA ARG A 96 -2.41 1.96 -17.71
C ARG A 96 -2.57 3.45 -17.38
N ASP A 97 -1.65 4.03 -16.64
CA ASP A 97 -1.69 5.43 -16.18
C ASP A 97 -3.01 5.84 -15.50
N GLY A 98 -3.64 4.89 -14.81
CA GLY A 98 -4.94 5.08 -14.15
C GLY A 98 -6.15 5.03 -15.09
N ALA A 99 -5.96 4.85 -16.40
CA ALA A 99 -7.04 4.63 -17.35
C ALA A 99 -7.35 3.14 -17.50
N ALA A 100 -8.63 2.80 -17.56
CA ALA A 100 -9.08 1.44 -17.84
C ALA A 100 -8.86 1.11 -19.33
N GLY A 101 -8.53 -0.14 -19.63
CA GLY A 101 -8.30 -0.60 -20.99
C GLY A 101 -8.23 -2.11 -21.11
N ILE A 102 -7.79 -2.53 -22.27
CA ILE A 102 -7.66 -3.91 -22.70
C ILE A 102 -6.32 -4.12 -23.40
N ASP A 103 -5.78 -5.35 -23.36
CA ASP A 103 -4.73 -5.78 -24.27
C ASP A 103 -5.33 -6.62 -25.40
N VAL A 104 -4.73 -6.57 -26.58
CA VAL A 104 -5.18 -7.24 -27.79
C VAL A 104 -4.23 -8.37 -28.13
N VAL A 105 -4.68 -9.61 -27.94
CA VAL A 105 -3.89 -10.81 -28.21
C VAL A 105 -4.35 -11.45 -29.54
N VAL A 106 -3.42 -11.62 -30.48
CA VAL A 106 -3.68 -12.27 -31.76
C VAL A 106 -2.68 -13.40 -31.94
N GLN A 107 -3.12 -14.49 -32.58
CA GLN A 107 -2.26 -15.61 -32.89
C GLN A 107 -1.50 -15.37 -34.21
N LEU A 108 -0.19 -15.50 -34.13
CA LEU A 108 0.67 -15.55 -35.33
C LEU A 108 0.92 -17.02 -35.67
N VAL A 109 0.32 -17.47 -36.76
CA VAL A 109 0.47 -18.86 -37.27
C VAL A 109 1.72 -18.92 -38.12
N THR A 110 2.72 -19.67 -37.66
CA THR A 110 3.99 -19.87 -38.37
C THR A 110 3.85 -20.85 -39.55
N ALA A 111 4.83 -20.93 -40.42
CA ALA A 111 4.77 -21.78 -41.65
C ALA A 111 4.58 -23.27 -41.33
N ASP A 112 4.96 -23.76 -40.16
CA ASP A 112 4.75 -25.13 -39.71
C ASP A 112 3.37 -25.38 -39.06
N GLY A 113 2.54 -24.34 -39.01
CA GLY A 113 1.17 -24.41 -38.45
C GLY A 113 1.09 -24.26 -36.95
N THR A 114 2.19 -23.97 -36.27
CA THR A 114 2.21 -23.67 -34.82
C THR A 114 1.87 -22.21 -34.62
N ALA A 115 0.98 -21.92 -33.66
CA ALA A 115 0.61 -20.56 -33.35
C ALA A 115 1.46 -19.98 -32.21
N LEU A 116 1.87 -18.74 -32.33
CA LEU A 116 2.46 -17.93 -31.28
C LEU A 116 1.43 -16.90 -30.82
N LEU A 117 1.14 -16.83 -29.52
CA LEU A 117 0.31 -15.75 -28.99
C LEU A 117 1.11 -14.47 -28.95
N VAL A 118 0.59 -13.42 -29.57
CA VAL A 118 1.20 -12.09 -29.62
C VAL A 118 0.26 -11.11 -28.95
N ASP A 119 0.66 -10.59 -27.83
CA ASP A 119 0.04 -9.42 -27.20
C ASP A 119 0.52 -8.19 -27.97
N ARG A 120 -0.33 -7.65 -28.86
CA ARG A 120 -0.01 -6.54 -29.73
C ARG A 120 0.04 -5.19 -29.00
N GLY A 121 -0.52 -5.12 -27.80
CA GLY A 121 -0.49 -3.95 -26.96
C GLY A 121 -1.84 -3.53 -26.41
N TRP A 122 -1.81 -2.42 -25.69
CA TRP A 122 -2.92 -1.89 -24.90
C TRP A 122 -3.68 -0.78 -25.63
N MET A 123 -4.99 -0.73 -25.43
CA MET A 123 -5.83 0.42 -25.79
C MET A 123 -6.82 0.76 -24.68
N ALA A 124 -7.18 2.05 -24.58
CA ALA A 124 -8.19 2.49 -23.62
C ALA A 124 -9.57 1.92 -23.99
N SER A 125 -10.27 1.39 -22.99
CA SER A 125 -11.60 0.82 -23.13
C SER A 125 -12.32 0.86 -21.80
N ASP A 126 -13.66 0.91 -21.82
CA ASP A 126 -14.49 0.81 -20.63
C ASP A 126 -14.64 -0.63 -20.10
N ASN A 127 -13.99 -1.60 -20.75
CA ASN A 127 -14.08 -3.03 -20.50
C ASN A 127 -15.48 -3.65 -20.70
N GLN A 128 -16.42 -2.90 -21.26
CA GLN A 128 -17.78 -3.37 -21.54
C GLN A 128 -18.07 -3.18 -23.04
N GLY A 129 -18.38 -4.30 -23.70
CA GLY A 129 -18.82 -4.26 -25.10
C GLY A 129 -17.71 -4.20 -26.15
N THR A 130 -16.45 -3.94 -25.82
CA THR A 130 -15.34 -4.03 -26.79
C THR A 130 -15.08 -5.48 -27.14
N GLY A 131 -15.23 -5.82 -28.40
CA GLY A 131 -14.98 -7.14 -28.95
C GLY A 131 -13.82 -7.16 -29.96
N PRO A 132 -13.53 -8.33 -30.55
CA PRO A 132 -12.46 -8.47 -31.55
C PRO A 132 -12.62 -7.56 -32.76
N ASP A 133 -13.85 -7.20 -33.15
CA ASP A 133 -14.14 -6.34 -34.31
C ASP A 133 -13.92 -4.85 -34.01
N ASP A 134 -13.77 -4.47 -32.73
CA ASP A 134 -13.64 -3.09 -32.27
C ASP A 134 -12.16 -2.66 -32.09
N VAL A 135 -11.22 -3.58 -32.30
CA VAL A 135 -9.79 -3.35 -32.08
C VAL A 135 -9.05 -3.17 -33.41
N PRO A 136 -7.89 -2.45 -33.38
CA PRO A 136 -7.07 -2.28 -34.60
C PRO A 136 -6.63 -3.62 -35.18
N SER A 137 -6.98 -3.83 -36.47
CA SER A 137 -6.61 -5.05 -37.17
C SER A 137 -5.10 -5.14 -37.38
N PRO A 138 -4.50 -6.34 -37.27
CA PRO A 138 -3.09 -6.53 -37.59
C PRO A 138 -2.83 -6.42 -39.10
N PRO A 139 -1.56 -6.29 -39.51
CA PRO A 139 -1.17 -6.37 -40.92
C PRO A 139 -1.65 -7.67 -41.55
N SER A 140 -2.00 -7.61 -42.84
CA SER A 140 -2.42 -8.77 -43.61
C SER A 140 -1.23 -9.41 -44.37
N GLY A 141 -1.25 -10.74 -44.48
CA GLY A 141 -0.18 -11.51 -45.10
C GLY A 141 0.89 -11.98 -44.14
N GLU A 142 2.06 -12.34 -44.65
CA GLU A 142 3.18 -12.78 -43.84
C GLU A 142 3.82 -11.57 -43.15
N VAL A 143 4.00 -11.64 -41.83
CA VAL A 143 4.54 -10.59 -40.96
C VAL A 143 5.67 -11.16 -40.13
N THR A 144 6.71 -10.37 -39.92
CA THR A 144 7.76 -10.68 -38.96
C THR A 144 7.54 -9.88 -37.68
N VAL A 145 7.32 -10.57 -36.57
CA VAL A 145 7.18 -9.97 -35.24
C VAL A 145 8.48 -10.08 -34.47
N GLU A 146 8.78 -9.06 -33.69
CA GLU A 146 9.81 -9.06 -32.67
C GLU A 146 9.19 -8.62 -31.33
N GLY A 147 9.54 -9.30 -30.26
CA GLY A 147 8.94 -9.00 -28.97
C GLY A 147 9.56 -9.80 -27.82
N TRP A 148 8.99 -9.64 -26.64
CA TRP A 148 9.50 -10.15 -25.39
C TRP A 148 8.70 -11.36 -24.93
N VAL A 149 9.39 -12.48 -24.65
CA VAL A 149 8.77 -13.70 -24.13
C VAL A 149 8.23 -13.50 -22.74
N ARG A 150 7.01 -13.97 -22.51
CA ARG A 150 6.35 -13.94 -21.23
C ARG A 150 5.84 -15.33 -20.83
N THR A 151 5.83 -15.57 -19.54
CA THR A 151 5.25 -16.78 -18.94
C THR A 151 3.72 -16.70 -18.89
N ASP A 152 3.07 -17.85 -19.01
CA ASP A 152 1.61 -17.96 -18.86
C ASP A 152 1.14 -17.59 -17.45
N ALA A 153 0.00 -16.94 -17.37
CA ALA A 153 -0.75 -16.82 -16.13
C ALA A 153 -1.41 -18.15 -15.77
N THR A 154 -1.79 -18.29 -14.50
CA THR A 154 -2.45 -19.48 -13.97
C THR A 154 -3.71 -19.11 -13.17
N GLY A 155 -4.62 -20.08 -13.04
CA GLY A 155 -5.85 -19.94 -12.25
C GLY A 155 -7.05 -19.46 -13.07
N ASP A 156 -8.19 -19.21 -12.40
CA ASP A 156 -9.48 -18.95 -13.02
C ASP A 156 -9.53 -17.68 -13.90
N SER A 157 -8.55 -16.79 -13.76
CA SER A 157 -8.44 -15.57 -14.57
C SER A 157 -8.06 -15.85 -16.04
N THR A 158 -7.58 -17.06 -16.35
CA THR A 158 -7.13 -17.44 -17.71
C THR A 158 -8.23 -18.05 -18.56
N THR A 159 -9.40 -18.35 -17.96
CA THR A 159 -10.56 -18.91 -18.70
C THR A 159 -10.93 -17.99 -19.86
N VAL A 160 -11.11 -18.58 -21.05
CA VAL A 160 -11.51 -17.86 -22.26
C VAL A 160 -13.00 -18.03 -22.49
N GLU A 161 -13.73 -16.92 -22.51
CA GLU A 161 -15.17 -16.86 -22.82
C GLU A 161 -15.43 -15.76 -23.85
N ASP A 162 -16.15 -16.06 -24.90
CA ASP A 162 -16.51 -15.12 -25.97
C ASP A 162 -15.32 -14.29 -26.47
N HIS A 163 -14.22 -14.93 -26.83
CA HIS A 163 -12.95 -14.28 -27.23
C HIS A 163 -12.39 -13.30 -26.20
N SER A 164 -12.63 -13.58 -24.92
CA SER A 164 -12.23 -12.68 -23.83
C SER A 164 -11.66 -13.47 -22.68
N THR A 165 -10.62 -12.92 -22.07
CA THR A 165 -10.00 -13.45 -20.85
C THR A 165 -9.57 -12.31 -19.93
N ARG A 166 -9.09 -12.63 -18.73
CA ARG A 166 -8.52 -11.64 -17.78
C ARG A 166 -7.01 -11.76 -17.64
N ALA A 167 -6.46 -12.90 -18.09
CA ALA A 167 -5.01 -13.14 -18.08
C ALA A 167 -4.65 -14.10 -19.23
N ILE A 168 -3.45 -13.95 -19.79
CA ILE A 168 -3.01 -14.72 -20.94
C ILE A 168 -2.49 -16.08 -20.46
N SER A 169 -3.01 -17.15 -21.09
CA SER A 169 -2.48 -18.51 -20.95
C SER A 169 -2.48 -19.18 -22.33
N SER A 170 -1.33 -19.62 -22.77
CA SER A 170 -1.15 -20.28 -24.07
C SER A 170 -1.97 -21.57 -24.17
N SER A 171 -2.07 -22.33 -23.07
CA SER A 171 -2.85 -23.57 -23.02
C SER A 171 -4.35 -23.32 -23.13
N GLU A 172 -4.89 -22.32 -22.42
CA GLU A 172 -6.33 -22.03 -22.41
C GLU A 172 -6.78 -21.40 -23.75
N ILE A 173 -6.01 -20.44 -24.26
CA ILE A 173 -6.30 -19.82 -25.55
C ILE A 173 -6.12 -20.85 -26.68
N GLY A 174 -5.06 -21.66 -26.68
CA GLY A 174 -4.83 -22.71 -27.64
C GLY A 174 -5.94 -23.76 -27.68
N ALA A 175 -6.46 -24.15 -26.52
CA ALA A 175 -7.60 -25.06 -26.42
C ALA A 175 -8.90 -24.45 -26.99
N ALA A 176 -9.11 -23.14 -26.82
CA ALA A 176 -10.29 -22.43 -27.32
C ALA A 176 -10.29 -22.32 -28.86
N VAL A 177 -9.11 -22.24 -29.50
CA VAL A 177 -8.97 -22.01 -30.96
C VAL A 177 -8.58 -23.25 -31.76
N GLY A 178 -8.10 -24.30 -31.10
CA GLY A 178 -7.85 -25.62 -31.74
C GLY A 178 -6.54 -25.70 -32.56
N HIS A 179 -5.59 -24.80 -32.36
CA HIS A 179 -4.24 -24.85 -32.94
C HIS A 179 -3.20 -25.32 -31.92
N PRO A 180 -2.11 -26.03 -32.32
CA PRO A 180 -0.95 -26.20 -31.48
C PRO A 180 -0.30 -24.84 -31.22
N VAL A 181 -0.08 -24.49 -29.96
CA VAL A 181 0.43 -23.18 -29.52
C VAL A 181 1.76 -23.36 -28.81
N PHE A 182 2.71 -22.48 -29.08
CA PHE A 182 3.92 -22.36 -28.27
C PHE A 182 3.54 -22.04 -26.83
N GLY A 183 4.27 -22.60 -25.85
CA GLY A 183 4.04 -22.27 -24.45
C GLY A 183 4.47 -20.83 -24.15
N GLY A 184 3.65 -20.11 -23.39
CA GLY A 184 3.82 -18.68 -23.14
C GLY A 184 3.28 -17.80 -24.25
N PHE A 185 3.63 -16.53 -24.22
CA PHE A 185 3.22 -15.53 -25.20
C PHE A 185 4.34 -14.49 -25.41
N VAL A 186 4.15 -13.62 -26.36
CA VAL A 186 5.08 -12.54 -26.68
C VAL A 186 4.38 -11.20 -26.54
N GLU A 187 4.96 -10.30 -25.75
CA GLU A 187 4.63 -8.89 -25.74
C GLU A 187 5.32 -8.23 -26.94
N LEU A 188 4.54 -7.67 -27.85
CA LEU A 188 5.04 -7.14 -29.11
C LEU A 188 5.87 -5.87 -28.90
N ASP A 189 7.05 -5.85 -29.51
CA ASP A 189 7.87 -4.64 -29.69
C ASP A 189 7.62 -4.03 -31.08
N THR A 190 7.80 -4.85 -32.13
CA THR A 190 7.55 -4.44 -33.50
C THR A 190 6.90 -5.55 -34.34
N GLU A 191 6.08 -5.14 -35.32
CA GLU A 191 5.60 -5.95 -36.43
C GLU A 191 6.07 -5.31 -37.76
N ASP A 192 6.85 -6.06 -38.52
CA ASP A 192 7.55 -5.55 -39.72
C ASP A 192 8.42 -4.30 -39.48
N GLY A 193 9.02 -4.24 -38.30
CA GLY A 193 9.91 -3.16 -37.87
C GLY A 193 9.20 -1.88 -37.40
N ALA A 194 7.88 -1.90 -37.18
CA ALA A 194 7.11 -0.80 -36.63
C ALA A 194 6.24 -1.26 -35.45
N PRO A 195 5.95 -0.40 -34.47
CA PRO A 195 4.95 -0.69 -33.41
C PRO A 195 3.57 -0.95 -34.01
N ALA A 196 2.73 -1.73 -33.32
CA ALA A 196 1.36 -1.98 -33.75
C ALA A 196 0.55 -0.68 -33.87
N ASP A 197 -0.09 -0.48 -35.04
CA ASP A 197 -0.88 0.73 -35.25
C ASP A 197 -2.12 0.78 -34.34
N GLY A 198 -2.37 1.95 -33.74
CA GLY A 198 -3.51 2.19 -32.86
C GLY A 198 -3.45 1.52 -31.47
N LEU A 199 -2.37 0.84 -31.13
CA LEU A 199 -2.13 0.22 -29.84
C LEU A 199 -0.90 0.84 -29.18
N LEU A 200 -0.93 0.93 -27.84
CA LEU A 200 0.25 1.33 -27.07
C LEU A 200 1.09 0.08 -26.76
N PRO A 201 2.40 0.09 -27.04
CA PRO A 201 3.27 -1.05 -26.78
C PRO A 201 3.30 -1.35 -25.29
N VAL A 202 3.57 -2.59 -24.93
CA VAL A 202 3.72 -3.01 -23.53
C VAL A 202 4.89 -2.28 -22.88
N GLU A 203 4.73 -1.93 -21.61
CA GLU A 203 5.79 -1.27 -20.84
C GLU A 203 6.76 -2.31 -20.29
N LEU A 204 8.04 -2.12 -20.60
CA LEU A 204 9.09 -2.93 -19.97
C LEU A 204 9.10 -2.72 -18.46
N PRO A 205 9.41 -3.75 -17.67
CA PRO A 205 9.42 -3.64 -16.24
C PRO A 205 10.47 -2.65 -15.74
N GLU A 206 10.11 -1.82 -14.77
CA GLU A 206 11.08 -0.97 -14.09
C GLU A 206 12.11 -1.82 -13.34
N LEU A 207 13.38 -1.72 -13.72
CA LEU A 207 14.50 -2.46 -13.12
C LEU A 207 14.99 -1.81 -11.83
N ASN A 208 14.06 -1.37 -10.98
CA ASN A 208 14.38 -0.84 -9.65
C ASN A 208 14.25 -1.93 -8.57
N ASN A 209 15.01 -1.79 -7.49
CA ASN A 209 14.99 -2.73 -6.37
C ASN A 209 13.85 -2.46 -5.37
N GLY A 210 13.01 -1.47 -5.64
CA GLY A 210 11.94 -1.04 -4.72
C GLY A 210 12.48 -0.51 -3.38
N PRO A 211 11.58 -0.16 -2.45
CA PRO A 211 11.95 0.42 -1.16
C PRO A 211 12.29 -0.64 -0.09
N HIS A 212 12.35 -1.92 -0.45
CA HIS A 212 12.45 -3.06 0.46
C HIS A 212 13.65 -2.99 1.40
N PHE A 213 14.83 -2.51 0.92
CA PHE A 213 16.02 -2.34 1.73
C PHE A 213 15.79 -1.40 2.92
N PHE A 214 15.20 -0.24 2.68
CA PHE A 214 14.95 0.74 3.74
C PHE A 214 13.86 0.28 4.70
N TYR A 215 12.83 -0.44 4.22
CA TYR A 215 11.82 -1.03 5.10
C TYR A 215 12.40 -2.17 5.96
N GLY A 216 13.30 -2.98 5.43
CA GLY A 216 14.02 -3.97 6.22
C GLY A 216 14.82 -3.35 7.37
N LEU A 217 15.62 -2.32 7.06
CA LEU A 217 16.36 -1.54 8.07
C LEU A 217 15.43 -0.87 9.09
N GLN A 218 14.30 -0.32 8.66
CA GLN A 218 13.32 0.32 9.54
C GLN A 218 12.75 -0.67 10.56
N TRP A 219 12.43 -1.89 10.14
CA TRP A 219 11.95 -2.92 11.06
C TRP A 219 13.00 -3.29 12.10
N TRP A 220 14.24 -3.50 11.70
CA TRP A 220 15.34 -3.79 12.63
C TRP A 220 15.59 -2.63 13.59
N PHE A 221 15.47 -1.40 13.10
CA PHE A 221 15.58 -0.21 13.94
C PHE A 221 14.47 -0.14 14.99
N PHE A 222 13.24 -0.50 14.66
CA PHE A 222 12.16 -0.59 15.65
C PHE A 222 12.42 -1.65 16.72
N GLY A 223 12.98 -2.79 16.35
CA GLY A 223 13.45 -3.80 17.29
C GLY A 223 14.50 -3.24 18.26
N LEU A 224 15.50 -2.53 17.73
CA LEU A 224 16.52 -1.86 18.53
C LEU A 224 15.93 -0.82 19.48
N LEU A 225 14.98 -0.01 19.01
CA LEU A 225 14.29 0.98 19.84
C LEU A 225 13.47 0.32 20.97
N ALA A 226 12.85 -0.82 20.72
CA ALA A 226 12.12 -1.58 21.74
C ALA A 226 13.07 -2.04 22.86
N VAL A 227 14.24 -2.56 22.52
CA VAL A 227 15.27 -2.96 23.49
C VAL A 227 15.82 -1.76 24.25
N ALA A 228 16.15 -0.66 23.54
CA ALA A 228 16.65 0.56 24.16
C ALA A 228 15.60 1.18 25.12
N GLY A 229 14.33 1.18 24.71
CA GLY A 229 13.21 1.65 25.53
C GLY A 229 13.04 0.80 26.80
N PHE A 230 13.11 -0.53 26.66
CA PHE A 230 13.07 -1.43 27.82
C PHE A 230 14.23 -1.14 28.78
N GLY A 231 15.44 -1.00 28.27
CA GLY A 231 16.64 -0.66 29.05
C GLY A 231 16.49 0.69 29.78
N TYR A 232 15.97 1.69 29.05
CA TYR A 232 15.72 3.02 29.63
C TYR A 232 14.71 2.96 30.77
N PHE A 233 13.57 2.29 30.60
CA PHE A 233 12.56 2.15 31.65
C PHE A 233 13.09 1.34 32.84
N ALA A 234 13.85 0.29 32.60
CA ALA A 234 14.50 -0.47 33.66
C ALA A 234 15.50 0.37 34.46
N TYR A 235 16.27 1.22 33.79
CA TYR A 235 17.18 2.16 34.43
C TYR A 235 16.43 3.21 35.24
N ASP A 236 15.37 3.81 34.70
CA ASP A 236 14.58 4.82 35.37
C ASP A 236 13.87 4.27 36.62
N GLU A 237 13.27 3.09 36.53
CA GLU A 237 12.66 2.38 37.67
C GLU A 237 13.69 2.13 38.77
N ARG A 238 14.87 1.65 38.39
CA ARG A 238 15.97 1.46 39.37
C ARG A 238 16.34 2.76 40.06
N ARG A 239 16.45 3.86 39.29
CA ARG A 239 16.82 5.18 39.83
C ARG A 239 15.73 5.72 40.79
N SER A 240 14.44 5.52 40.46
CA SER A 240 13.33 5.94 41.30
C SER A 240 13.31 5.18 42.64
N GLN A 241 13.52 3.86 42.59
CA GLN A 241 13.61 3.03 43.81
C GLN A 241 14.79 3.43 44.72
N GLN A 242 15.92 3.84 44.15
CA GLN A 242 17.05 4.37 44.92
C GLN A 242 16.72 5.72 45.61
N ARG A 243 15.99 6.60 44.90
CA ARG A 243 15.57 7.90 45.45
C ARG A 243 14.54 7.73 46.61
N ASP A 244 13.66 6.77 46.48
CA ASP A 244 12.64 6.48 47.53
C ASP A 244 13.25 5.81 48.78
N GLN A 245 14.41 5.16 48.63
CA GLN A 245 15.18 4.56 49.75
C GLN A 245 16.17 5.54 50.40
N GLU A 246 16.45 6.67 49.78
CA GLU A 246 17.25 7.72 50.44
C GLU A 246 16.43 8.33 51.57
N PRO A 247 16.89 8.26 52.85
CA PRO A 247 16.15 8.83 53.98
C PRO A 247 16.00 10.33 53.67
N GLN A 248 14.75 10.73 53.40
CA GLN A 248 14.43 12.14 53.22
C GLN A 248 14.80 12.87 54.49
N ARG A 249 15.88 13.66 54.40
CA ARG A 249 16.30 14.48 55.56
C ARG A 249 15.08 15.26 56.04
N PRO A 250 14.75 15.24 57.34
CA PRO A 250 13.59 15.93 57.92
C PRO A 250 13.48 17.40 57.48
N GLU A 251 14.65 18.03 57.28
CA GLU A 251 14.79 19.41 56.79
C GLU A 251 14.30 19.57 55.32
N ALA A 252 14.57 18.62 54.43
CA ALA A 252 14.11 18.67 53.02
C ALA A 252 12.59 18.45 52.92
N LEU A 253 12.00 17.65 53.80
CA LEU A 253 10.55 17.48 53.91
C LEU A 253 9.87 18.75 54.44
N ALA A 254 10.46 19.40 55.45
CA ALA A 254 9.99 20.66 55.99
C ALA A 254 10.05 21.78 54.92
N GLU A 255 11.14 21.86 54.18
CA GLU A 255 11.31 22.85 53.11
C GLU A 255 10.32 22.62 51.95
N ARG A 256 10.11 21.38 51.49
CA ARG A 256 9.08 21.03 50.47
C ARG A 256 7.67 21.38 50.95
N LYS A 257 7.34 21.13 52.23
CA LYS A 257 6.06 21.53 52.82
C LYS A 257 5.91 23.04 52.87
N ARG A 258 6.97 23.77 53.25
CA ARG A 258 7.00 25.26 53.26
C ARG A 258 6.80 25.82 51.84
N ARG A 259 7.54 25.35 50.85
CA ARG A 259 7.40 25.79 49.43
C ARG A 259 6.00 25.48 48.86
N ARG A 260 5.42 24.34 49.24
CA ARG A 260 4.05 23.96 48.83
C ARG A 260 3.00 24.83 49.50
N ALA A 261 3.17 25.12 50.78
CA ALA A 261 2.30 26.03 51.52
C ALA A 261 2.39 27.47 50.95
N GLU A 262 3.59 27.97 50.65
CA GLU A 262 3.80 29.28 50.07
C GLU A 262 3.18 29.40 48.68
N LYS A 263 3.34 28.39 47.79
CA LYS A 263 2.66 28.35 46.50
C LYS A 263 1.14 28.35 46.60
N ASN A 264 0.60 27.60 47.60
CA ASN A 264 -0.84 27.58 47.80
C ASN A 264 -1.34 28.91 48.38
N ALA A 265 -0.60 29.53 49.32
CA ALA A 265 -0.93 30.85 49.85
C ALA A 265 -0.92 31.93 48.74
N LYS A 266 0.10 31.91 47.85
CA LYS A 266 0.14 32.82 46.69
C LYS A 266 -1.06 32.60 45.75
N LYS A 267 -1.42 31.34 45.42
CA LYS A 267 -2.62 31.06 44.64
C LYS A 267 -3.92 31.55 45.26
N GLN A 268 -4.04 31.37 46.59
CA GLN A 268 -5.22 31.86 47.33
C GLN A 268 -5.26 33.40 47.40
N ALA A 269 -4.12 34.04 47.60
CA ALA A 269 -4.03 35.50 47.61
C ALA A 269 -4.40 36.11 46.24
N VAL A 270 -3.92 35.52 45.12
CA VAL A 270 -4.30 35.93 43.79
C VAL A 270 -5.80 35.74 43.53
N LYS A 271 -6.36 34.58 43.99
CA LYS A 271 -7.81 34.32 43.82
C LYS A 271 -8.64 35.33 44.62
N ALA A 272 -8.23 35.64 45.87
CA ALA A 272 -8.87 36.64 46.70
C ALA A 272 -8.77 38.06 46.18
N ALA A 273 -7.61 38.41 45.56
CA ALA A 273 -7.45 39.70 44.90
C ALA A 273 -8.36 39.84 43.69
N TYR A 274 -8.48 38.79 42.88
CA TYR A 274 -9.41 38.76 41.74
C TYR A 274 -10.87 38.88 42.16
N GLN A 275 -11.28 38.21 43.24
CA GLN A 275 -12.65 38.32 43.75
C GLN A 275 -12.94 39.75 44.24
N ARG A 276 -12.02 40.37 44.98
CA ARG A 276 -12.18 41.74 45.46
C ARG A 276 -12.27 42.75 44.29
N ALA A 277 -11.45 42.56 43.26
CA ALA A 277 -11.50 43.42 42.02
C ALA A 277 -12.85 43.27 41.31
N TYR A 278 -13.34 42.03 41.17
CA TYR A 278 -14.62 41.73 40.55
C TYR A 278 -15.82 42.33 41.33
N GLU A 279 -15.79 42.26 42.66
CA GLU A 279 -16.82 42.83 43.53
C GLU A 279 -16.79 44.37 43.51
N ALA A 280 -15.59 44.97 43.47
CA ALA A 280 -15.42 46.39 43.33
C ALA A 280 -15.99 46.91 41.98
N GLU A 281 -15.69 46.22 40.85
CA GLU A 281 -16.22 46.54 39.56
C GLU A 281 -17.74 46.40 39.46
N ARG A 282 -18.29 45.35 40.07
CA ARG A 282 -19.76 45.13 40.20
C ARG A 282 -20.44 46.22 40.98
N THR A 283 -19.81 46.66 42.10
CA THR A 283 -20.33 47.76 42.94
C THR A 283 -20.27 49.10 42.21
N GLN A 284 -19.22 49.34 41.41
CA GLN A 284 -19.06 50.52 40.61
C GLN A 284 -20.08 50.58 39.47
N ARG A 285 -20.35 49.45 38.79
CA ARG A 285 -21.41 49.34 37.78
C ARG A 285 -22.81 49.57 38.37
N ALA A 286 -23.07 49.05 39.58
CA ALA A 286 -24.36 49.29 40.25
C ALA A 286 -24.59 50.73 40.66
N ARG A 287 -23.53 51.52 40.93
CA ARG A 287 -23.61 52.96 41.23
C ARG A 287 -23.73 53.84 39.99
N SER A 288 -23.29 53.33 38.80
CA SER A 288 -23.35 54.12 37.56
C SER A 288 -24.60 53.83 36.71
N MET A 289 -25.50 52.97 37.16
CA MET A 289 -26.81 52.82 36.52
C MET A 289 -27.75 53.93 36.98
N PRO A 290 -28.31 54.77 36.08
CA PRO A 290 -29.34 55.71 36.43
C PRO A 290 -30.60 54.96 36.90
N PRO A 291 -31.40 55.56 37.83
CA PRO A 291 -32.64 54.92 38.31
C PRO A 291 -33.59 54.78 37.13
N SER A 292 -33.93 53.57 36.79
CA SER A 292 -34.94 53.27 35.77
C SER A 292 -36.32 53.59 36.33
N THR A 293 -36.84 54.76 36.03
CA THR A 293 -38.29 55.09 36.14
C THR A 293 -38.96 54.57 34.88
N GLY A 294 -39.55 53.38 34.99
CA GLY A 294 -40.37 52.83 33.90
C GLY A 294 -41.08 51.60 34.45
N SER A 295 -42.32 51.79 34.88
CA SER A 295 -43.27 50.72 35.07
C SER A 295 -43.62 50.13 33.70
N ILE A 296 -43.32 48.91 33.46
CA ILE A 296 -43.84 48.17 32.31
C ILE A 296 -44.70 47.06 32.87
N GLU A 297 -45.98 47.14 32.53
CA GLU A 297 -46.96 46.08 32.74
C GLU A 297 -46.48 44.76 32.11
N PRO A 298 -46.84 43.61 32.68
CA PRO A 298 -46.47 42.32 32.11
C PRO A 298 -47.34 42.05 30.88
N ASP A 299 -46.73 42.11 29.72
CA ASP A 299 -47.35 41.65 28.48
C ASP A 299 -47.21 40.12 28.45
N THR A 300 -48.34 39.45 28.59
CA THR A 300 -48.47 38.01 28.44
C THR A 300 -48.31 37.68 26.95
N ASN A 301 -47.20 37.11 26.58
CA ASN A 301 -47.10 36.45 25.30
C ASN A 301 -46.58 35.03 25.48
N GLU A 302 -47.53 34.11 25.53
CA GLU A 302 -47.32 32.70 25.24
C GLU A 302 -46.87 32.60 23.78
N ALA A 303 -45.76 32.03 23.52
CA ALA A 303 -45.59 31.03 22.47
C ALA A 303 -44.11 30.72 22.18
N ALA A 304 -43.89 29.43 22.10
CA ALA A 304 -42.92 28.75 21.27
C ALA A 304 -41.43 28.89 21.69
N GLY A 305 -40.81 27.88 22.03
CA GLY A 305 -40.52 26.72 21.30
C GLY A 305 -39.14 26.24 21.70
N GLU A 306 -39.08 25.10 22.27
CA GLU A 306 -37.88 24.36 22.53
C GLU A 306 -37.07 24.15 21.26
N SER A 307 -35.79 24.49 21.28
CA SER A 307 -34.82 23.99 20.35
C SER A 307 -33.61 23.48 21.12
N ARG A 308 -33.73 22.28 21.62
CA ARG A 308 -32.57 21.47 22.01
C ARG A 308 -31.91 20.97 20.73
N LYS A 309 -30.74 21.49 20.39
CA LYS A 309 -29.85 20.88 19.42
C LYS A 309 -29.19 19.65 20.05
N ALA A 310 -29.70 18.47 19.71
CA ALA A 310 -29.04 17.20 19.93
C ALA A 310 -27.85 17.10 18.97
N ALA A 311 -26.67 16.88 19.51
CA ALA A 311 -25.48 16.52 18.76
C ALA A 311 -25.63 15.09 18.24
N THR A 312 -25.81 14.94 16.95
CA THR A 312 -25.86 13.64 16.27
C THR A 312 -24.45 13.10 16.07
N ARG A 313 -24.13 12.00 16.71
CA ARG A 313 -22.97 11.17 16.38
C ARG A 313 -23.25 10.43 15.06
N PRO A 314 -22.28 10.32 14.12
CA PRO A 314 -22.46 9.44 12.97
C PRO A 314 -22.26 7.98 13.41
N ASN A 315 -23.25 7.19 13.12
CA ASN A 315 -23.27 5.74 13.29
C ASN A 315 -22.60 5.11 12.07
N SER A 316 -21.49 4.41 12.27
CA SER A 316 -20.89 3.56 11.26
C SER A 316 -21.43 2.14 11.43
N SER A 317 -22.31 1.74 10.55
CA SER A 317 -22.63 0.32 10.33
C SER A 317 -22.89 0.12 8.85
N GLY A 318 -22.01 -0.60 8.22
CA GLY A 318 -22.18 -1.13 6.90
C GLY A 318 -21.37 -2.40 6.79
N SER A 319 -22.01 -3.51 6.76
CA SER A 319 -21.62 -4.80 6.19
C SER A 319 -22.69 -5.17 5.17
N PRO A 320 -22.46 -6.09 4.29
CA PRO A 320 -21.39 -7.09 4.12
C PRO A 320 -20.40 -6.78 3.02
#